data_88111937acbca320ba9f382f40feb2d1
#
_entry.id   88111937acbca320ba9f382f40feb2d1
#
_cell.length_a   1.000
_cell.length_b   1.000
_cell.length_c   1.000
_cell.angle_alpha   90.00
_cell.angle_beta   90.00
_cell.angle_gamma   90.00
#
_symmetry.space_group_name_H-M   'P 1'
#
loop_
_entity.id
_entity.type
_entity.pdbx_description
1 polymer ?
#
loop_
_entity_poly.entity_id
_entity_poly.type
_entity_poly.pdbx_seq_one_letter_code
_entity_poly.pdbx_strand_id
1 'polypeptide(L)'
;MAEGEGQVFDKLILTGPAGVIMNRGFSYQAKVKTYRFIKKFFPKFAEKRFGSAEYRALSPIMKESYKKIVNEDLREAAKRVQNEILILEGRFDKTTPPREAEAYLAVMQRAKLLFLEGGHFAFLENPTTFNLLAEEFLENV
;
A
#
# COMPACT_ATOMS: atom_id res chain seq x y z
N MET A 1 -28.25 6.68 4.26
CA MET A 1 -28.63 5.25 4.28
C MET A 1 -28.33 4.69 2.89
N ALA A 2 -27.21 4.06 2.72
CA ALA A 2 -26.92 3.24 1.55
C ALA A 2 -26.99 1.79 2.02
N GLU A 3 -28.19 1.24 1.94
CA GLU A 3 -28.43 -0.18 2.12
C GLU A 3 -27.96 -0.90 0.87
N GLY A 4 -27.05 -1.87 1.05
CA GLY A 4 -26.97 -3.05 0.18
C GLY A 4 -26.36 -2.84 -1.18
N GLU A 5 -25.14 -2.28 -1.30
CA GLU A 5 -24.26 -2.76 -2.38
C GLU A 5 -23.76 -4.14 -1.95
N GLY A 6 -24.38 -5.16 -2.50
CA GLY A 6 -24.02 -6.55 -2.31
C GLY A 6 -22.56 -6.73 -2.67
N GLN A 7 -21.92 -7.65 -1.98
CA GLN A 7 -20.56 -8.09 -2.20
C GLN A 7 -20.36 -8.41 -3.69
N VAL A 8 -19.55 -7.58 -4.38
CA VAL A 8 -19.39 -7.65 -5.84
C VAL A 8 -18.40 -8.77 -6.22
N PHE A 9 -17.62 -9.28 -5.25
CA PHE A 9 -16.63 -10.34 -5.44
C PHE A 9 -16.56 -11.24 -4.20
N ASP A 10 -16.21 -12.49 -4.39
CA ASP A 10 -16.12 -13.49 -3.32
C ASP A 10 -14.71 -13.54 -2.74
N LYS A 11 -13.70 -13.43 -3.57
CA LYS A 11 -12.28 -13.50 -3.22
C LYS A 11 -11.51 -12.29 -3.71
N LEU A 12 -10.45 -11.92 -2.99
CA LEU A 12 -9.60 -10.79 -3.31
C LEU A 12 -8.12 -11.18 -3.24
N ILE A 13 -7.35 -10.83 -4.26
CA ILE A 13 -5.89 -10.96 -4.24
C ILE A 13 -5.29 -9.57 -4.17
N LEU A 14 -4.45 -9.31 -3.18
CA LEU A 14 -3.70 -8.07 -3.00
C LEU A 14 -2.22 -8.33 -3.28
N THR A 15 -1.61 -7.49 -4.09
CA THR A 15 -0.17 -7.54 -4.40
C THR A 15 0.51 -6.26 -3.97
N GLY A 16 1.49 -6.36 -3.08
CA GLY A 16 2.21 -5.20 -2.55
C GLY A 16 1.28 -4.10 -2.00
N PRO A 17 0.34 -4.41 -1.09
CA PRO A 17 -0.69 -3.45 -0.69
C PRO A 17 -0.09 -2.28 0.10
N ALA A 18 -0.39 -1.06 -0.38
CA ALA A 18 -0.08 0.19 0.30
C ALA A 18 -1.26 0.67 1.18
N GLY A 19 -1.05 1.74 1.94
CA GLY A 19 -2.12 2.37 2.74
C GLY A 19 -2.06 2.01 4.22
N VAL A 20 -0.88 1.67 4.72
CA VAL A 20 -0.63 1.49 6.16
C VAL A 20 0.29 2.60 6.64
N ILE A 21 -0.21 3.42 7.57
CA ILE A 21 0.63 4.42 8.24
C ILE A 21 1.41 3.73 9.37
N MET A 22 2.62 3.31 9.07
CA MET A 22 3.52 2.78 10.08
C MET A 22 4.11 3.92 10.92
N ASN A 23 4.32 3.68 12.22
CA ASN A 23 5.06 4.59 13.08
C ASN A 23 6.50 4.73 12.54
N ARG A 24 6.69 5.76 11.74
CA ARG A 24 7.99 6.08 11.15
C ARG A 24 8.86 6.70 12.24
N GLY A 25 10.05 6.14 12.46
CA GLY A 25 10.95 6.51 13.55
C GLY A 25 11.27 8.01 13.61
N PHE A 26 11.90 8.43 14.70
CA PHE A 26 12.23 9.83 15.01
C PHE A 26 12.93 10.59 13.87
N SER A 27 13.81 9.93 13.13
CA SER A 27 14.50 10.51 11.96
C SER A 27 13.54 10.93 10.85
N TYR A 28 12.48 10.17 10.60
CA TYR A 28 11.45 10.51 9.62
C TYR A 28 10.61 11.69 10.09
N GLN A 29 10.20 11.70 11.36
CA GLN A 29 9.44 12.82 11.94
C GLN A 29 10.25 14.12 11.90
N ALA A 30 11.56 14.05 12.16
CA ALA A 30 12.46 15.17 12.04
C ALA A 30 12.53 15.69 10.58
N LYS A 31 12.67 14.79 9.59
CA LYS A 31 12.62 15.15 8.16
C LYS A 31 11.31 15.83 7.76
N VAL A 32 10.18 15.32 8.25
CA VAL A 32 8.86 15.92 7.97
C VAL A 32 8.72 17.29 8.60
N LYS A 33 9.18 17.49 9.84
CA LYS A 33 9.18 18.80 10.50
C LYS A 33 10.06 19.79 9.74
N THR A 34 11.28 19.38 9.38
CA THR A 34 12.21 20.21 8.59
C THR A 34 11.61 20.57 7.22
N TYR A 35 11.00 19.59 6.52
CA TYR A 35 10.31 19.85 5.26
C TYR A 35 9.17 20.86 5.42
N ARG A 36 8.31 20.71 6.44
CA ARG A 36 7.22 21.65 6.70
C ARG A 36 7.72 23.07 6.98
N PHE A 37 8.80 23.18 7.74
CA PHE A 37 9.42 24.47 8.03
C PHE A 37 9.97 25.12 6.77
N ILE A 38 10.78 24.40 5.98
CA ILE A 38 11.36 24.91 4.72
C ILE A 38 10.27 25.25 3.71
N LYS A 39 9.23 24.42 3.59
CA LYS A 39 8.12 24.64 2.67
C LYS A 39 7.36 25.94 2.95
N LYS A 40 7.26 26.33 4.21
CA LYS A 40 6.59 27.58 4.61
C LYS A 40 7.27 28.80 4.02
N PHE A 41 8.60 28.80 3.93
CA PHE A 41 9.38 29.95 3.47
C PHE A 41 9.89 29.79 2.02
N PHE A 42 10.19 28.57 1.59
CA PHE A 42 10.77 28.25 0.28
C PHE A 42 10.09 27.03 -0.38
N PRO A 43 8.83 27.16 -0.84
CA PRO A 43 8.05 26.02 -1.32
C PRO A 43 8.69 25.30 -2.51
N LYS A 44 9.20 26.05 -3.50
CA LYS A 44 9.86 25.46 -4.69
C LYS A 44 11.14 24.70 -4.35
N PHE A 45 11.91 25.20 -3.39
CA PHE A 45 13.14 24.56 -2.92
C PHE A 45 12.80 23.27 -2.14
N ALA A 46 11.79 23.33 -1.28
CA ALA A 46 11.33 22.15 -0.53
C ALA A 46 10.87 21.02 -1.47
N GLU A 47 10.08 21.31 -2.49
CA GLU A 47 9.64 20.33 -3.49
C GLU A 47 10.83 19.74 -4.28
N LYS A 48 11.78 20.57 -4.68
CA LYS A 48 12.97 20.13 -5.42
C LYS A 48 13.87 19.23 -4.57
N ARG A 49 13.98 19.47 -3.28
CA ARG A 49 14.94 18.78 -2.40
C ARG A 49 14.36 17.49 -1.77
N PHE A 50 13.05 17.46 -1.51
CA PHE A 50 12.40 16.40 -0.74
C PHE A 50 11.32 15.62 -1.53
N GLY A 51 10.80 16.16 -2.63
CA GLY A 51 9.84 15.47 -3.48
C GLY A 51 10.52 14.41 -4.35
N SER A 52 9.89 13.23 -4.50
CA SER A 52 10.35 12.25 -5.49
C SER A 52 10.22 12.80 -6.93
N ALA A 53 10.94 12.18 -7.88
CA ALA A 53 10.86 12.58 -9.28
C ALA A 53 9.43 12.43 -9.82
N GLU A 54 8.78 11.33 -9.46
CA GLU A 54 7.40 11.02 -9.84
C GLU A 54 6.43 12.07 -9.28
N TYR A 55 6.55 12.40 -7.98
CA TYR A 55 5.70 13.42 -7.37
C TYR A 55 5.85 14.79 -8.04
N ARG A 56 7.07 15.17 -8.43
CA ARG A 56 7.31 16.46 -9.12
C ARG A 56 6.67 16.52 -10.49
N ALA A 57 6.61 15.39 -11.20
CA ALA A 57 6.01 15.26 -12.53
C ALA A 57 4.46 15.31 -12.52
N LEU A 58 3.83 15.11 -11.35
CA LEU A 58 2.38 15.11 -11.25
C LEU A 58 1.78 16.51 -11.48
N SER A 59 0.61 16.55 -12.10
CA SER A 59 -0.21 17.76 -12.21
C SER A 59 -0.67 18.26 -10.82
N PRO A 60 -1.10 19.53 -10.67
CA PRO A 60 -1.60 20.03 -9.38
C PRO A 60 -2.73 19.18 -8.78
N ILE A 61 -3.69 18.75 -9.59
CA ILE A 61 -4.81 17.89 -9.18
C ILE A 61 -4.30 16.53 -8.70
N MET A 62 -3.40 15.91 -9.46
CA MET A 62 -2.78 14.64 -9.09
C MET A 62 -1.96 14.74 -7.80
N LYS A 63 -1.29 15.87 -7.54
CA LYS A 63 -0.58 16.11 -6.29
C LYS A 63 -1.51 16.17 -5.08
N GLU A 64 -2.72 16.72 -5.24
CA GLU A 64 -3.73 16.74 -4.17
C GLU A 64 -4.27 15.34 -3.88
N SER A 65 -4.62 14.58 -4.92
CA SER A 65 -5.06 13.20 -4.80
C SER A 65 -3.98 12.33 -4.15
N TYR A 66 -2.74 12.44 -4.60
CA TYR A 66 -1.60 11.73 -4.02
C TYR A 66 -1.44 12.02 -2.52
N LYS A 67 -1.55 13.28 -2.09
CA LYS A 67 -1.46 13.64 -0.66
C LYS A 67 -2.55 13.01 0.19
N LYS A 68 -3.78 12.89 -0.35
CA LYS A 68 -4.87 12.21 0.34
C LYS A 68 -4.57 10.72 0.49
N ILE A 69 -4.21 10.05 -0.60
CA ILE A 69 -3.93 8.62 -0.64
C ILE A 69 -2.78 8.22 0.30
N VAL A 70 -1.65 8.92 0.25
CA VAL A 70 -0.46 8.56 1.07
C VAL A 70 -0.60 8.88 2.55
N ASN A 71 -1.62 9.64 2.94
CA ASN A 71 -1.89 9.98 4.33
C ASN A 71 -3.13 9.24 4.89
N GLU A 72 -3.73 8.37 4.11
CA GLU A 72 -4.87 7.56 4.53
C GLU A 72 -4.39 6.22 5.10
N ASP A 73 -4.90 5.86 6.27
CA ASP A 73 -4.66 4.54 6.86
C ASP A 73 -5.87 3.65 6.59
N LEU A 74 -5.68 2.68 5.72
CA LEU A 74 -6.76 1.82 5.24
C LEU A 74 -7.03 0.61 6.14
N ARG A 75 -6.32 0.44 7.27
CA ARG A 75 -6.52 -0.71 8.17
C ARG A 75 -7.94 -0.78 8.74
N GLU A 76 -8.55 0.35 9.04
CA GLU A 76 -9.94 0.38 9.52
C GLU A 76 -10.95 -0.02 8.44
N ALA A 77 -10.68 0.30 7.19
CA ALA A 77 -11.47 -0.19 6.05
C ALA A 77 -11.24 -1.69 5.84
N ALA A 78 -9.99 -2.13 5.91
CA ALA A 78 -9.59 -3.52 5.75
C ALA A 78 -10.25 -4.47 6.79
N LYS A 79 -10.43 -4.04 8.03
CA LYS A 79 -11.16 -4.80 9.07
C LYS A 79 -12.59 -5.16 8.68
N ARG A 80 -13.23 -4.36 7.84
CA ARG A 80 -14.63 -4.55 7.43
C ARG A 80 -14.79 -5.49 6.25
N VAL A 81 -13.68 -5.86 5.59
CA VAL A 81 -13.71 -6.80 4.46
C VAL A 81 -13.96 -8.21 4.98
N GLN A 82 -15.06 -8.82 4.52
CA GLN A 82 -15.49 -10.16 4.92
C GLN A 82 -15.10 -11.24 3.92
N ASN A 83 -14.57 -10.83 2.77
CA ASN A 83 -14.14 -11.73 1.71
C ASN A 83 -12.89 -12.53 2.11
N GLU A 84 -12.68 -13.64 1.44
CA GLU A 84 -11.40 -14.34 1.49
C GLU A 84 -10.33 -13.53 0.77
N ILE A 85 -9.19 -13.36 1.40
CA ILE A 85 -8.12 -12.50 0.91
C ILE A 85 -6.81 -13.27 0.86
N LEU A 86 -6.15 -13.24 -0.28
CA LEU A 86 -4.77 -13.66 -0.44
C LEU A 86 -3.89 -12.41 -0.62
N ILE A 87 -2.94 -12.21 0.26
CA ILE A 87 -1.92 -11.17 0.12
C ILE A 87 -0.66 -11.85 -0.43
N LEU A 88 -0.23 -11.44 -1.62
CA LEU A 88 1.02 -11.88 -2.24
C LEU A 88 2.02 -10.73 -2.20
N GLU A 89 3.05 -10.88 -1.37
CA GLU A 89 4.02 -9.83 -1.07
C GLU A 89 5.42 -10.20 -1.53
N GLY A 90 6.14 -9.25 -2.13
CA GLY A 90 7.55 -9.43 -2.45
C GLY A 90 8.42 -9.39 -1.19
N ARG A 91 9.22 -10.44 -0.96
CA ARG A 91 10.09 -10.57 0.21
C ARG A 91 11.06 -9.39 0.36
N PHE A 92 11.49 -8.80 -0.75
CA PHE A 92 12.45 -7.70 -0.79
C PHE A 92 11.81 -6.38 -1.25
N ASP A 93 10.49 -6.25 -1.12
CA ASP A 93 9.79 -5.02 -1.47
C ASP A 93 10.25 -3.85 -0.59
N LYS A 94 10.76 -2.81 -1.25
CA LYS A 94 11.22 -1.56 -0.61
C LYS A 94 10.21 -0.43 -0.78
N THR A 95 9.23 -0.58 -1.64
CA THR A 95 8.19 0.41 -1.93
C THR A 95 7.06 0.30 -0.91
N THR A 96 6.48 -0.89 -0.80
CA THR A 96 5.54 -1.30 0.24
C THR A 96 6.17 -2.45 1.03
N PRO A 97 6.94 -2.17 2.08
CA PRO A 97 7.69 -3.22 2.77
C PRO A 97 6.80 -4.30 3.38
N PRO A 98 7.28 -5.56 3.47
CA PRO A 98 6.54 -6.72 4.01
C PRO A 98 5.76 -6.46 5.30
N ARG A 99 6.27 -5.61 6.17
CA ARG A 99 5.58 -5.18 7.40
C ARG A 99 4.24 -4.48 7.17
N GLU A 100 4.00 -3.89 5.99
CA GLU A 100 2.70 -3.30 5.63
C GLU A 100 1.69 -4.40 5.30
N ALA A 101 2.11 -5.44 4.58
CA ALA A 101 1.30 -6.63 4.34
C ALA A 101 0.97 -7.38 5.65
N GLU A 102 1.95 -7.51 6.56
CA GLU A 102 1.76 -8.07 7.90
C GLU A 102 0.75 -7.26 8.73
N ALA A 103 0.78 -5.93 8.61
CA ALA A 103 -0.17 -5.06 9.30
C ALA A 103 -1.61 -5.21 8.76
N TYR A 104 -1.79 -5.50 7.48
CA TYR A 104 -3.08 -5.87 6.91
C TYR A 104 -3.52 -7.25 7.41
N LEU A 105 -2.65 -8.25 7.37
CA LEU A 105 -2.94 -9.59 7.89
C LEU A 105 -3.42 -9.55 9.34
N ALA A 106 -2.83 -8.68 10.17
CA ALA A 106 -3.19 -8.54 11.59
C ALA A 106 -4.61 -8.00 11.82
N VAL A 107 -5.22 -7.34 10.84
CA VAL A 107 -6.54 -6.72 10.99
C VAL A 107 -7.63 -7.37 10.14
N MET A 108 -7.28 -8.06 9.07
CA MET A 108 -8.20 -8.76 8.18
C MET A 108 -8.55 -10.13 8.74
N GLN A 109 -9.85 -10.46 8.81
CA GLN A 109 -10.32 -11.68 9.48
C GLN A 109 -10.08 -12.96 8.66
N ARG A 110 -10.13 -12.87 7.33
CA ARG A 110 -10.07 -14.01 6.40
C ARG A 110 -8.92 -13.83 5.39
N ALA A 111 -7.76 -13.38 5.88
CA ALA A 111 -6.61 -13.15 5.03
C ALA A 111 -5.53 -14.22 5.21
N LYS A 112 -4.88 -14.57 4.12
CA LYS A 112 -3.63 -15.31 4.06
C LYS A 112 -2.53 -14.40 3.50
N LEU A 113 -1.31 -14.49 4.04
CA LEU A 113 -0.13 -13.78 3.51
C LEU A 113 0.88 -14.82 3.05
N LEU A 114 1.31 -14.70 1.80
CA LEU A 114 2.38 -15.49 1.23
C LEU A 114 3.44 -14.57 0.62
N PHE A 115 4.70 -14.97 0.75
CA PHE A 115 5.83 -14.22 0.22
C PHE A 115 6.33 -14.84 -1.07
N LEU A 116 6.55 -13.98 -2.07
CA LEU A 116 7.26 -14.32 -3.31
C LEU A 116 8.70 -13.81 -3.22
N GLU A 117 9.62 -14.54 -3.82
CA GLU A 117 10.97 -14.03 -4.03
C GLU A 117 10.89 -12.89 -5.07
N GLY A 118 11.36 -11.69 -4.70
CA GLY A 118 11.31 -10.50 -5.56
C GLY A 118 11.01 -9.21 -4.81
N GLY A 119 10.93 -8.12 -5.57
CA GLY A 119 10.64 -6.77 -5.09
C GLY A 119 9.16 -6.42 -5.19
N HIS A 120 8.89 -5.13 -5.46
CA HIS A 120 7.50 -4.61 -5.55
C HIS A 120 6.68 -5.23 -6.69
N PHE A 121 7.35 -5.68 -7.73
CA PHE A 121 6.73 -6.37 -8.86
C PHE A 121 7.02 -7.87 -8.87
N ALA A 122 7.01 -8.50 -7.69
CA ALA A 122 7.30 -9.92 -7.53
C ALA A 122 6.43 -10.82 -8.41
N PHE A 123 5.21 -10.41 -8.75
CA PHE A 123 4.33 -11.09 -9.69
C PHE A 123 4.87 -11.09 -11.13
N LEU A 124 5.66 -10.10 -11.54
CA LEU A 124 6.37 -10.08 -12.82
C LEU A 124 7.71 -10.79 -12.76
N GLU A 125 8.37 -10.76 -11.60
CA GLU A 125 9.68 -11.40 -11.39
C GLU A 125 9.55 -12.93 -11.26
N ASN A 126 8.42 -13.41 -10.70
CA ASN A 126 8.09 -14.82 -10.51
C ASN A 126 6.67 -15.18 -10.97
N PRO A 127 6.33 -15.01 -12.25
CA PRO A 127 4.97 -15.15 -12.75
C PRO A 127 4.43 -16.58 -12.59
N THR A 128 5.27 -17.59 -12.72
CA THR A 128 4.83 -19.00 -12.57
C THR A 128 4.34 -19.26 -11.14
N THR A 129 5.11 -18.90 -10.13
CA THR A 129 4.74 -19.10 -8.73
C THR A 129 3.53 -18.25 -8.37
N PHE A 130 3.50 -17.00 -8.85
CA PHE A 130 2.36 -16.11 -8.62
C PHE A 130 1.06 -16.73 -9.18
N ASN A 131 1.07 -17.19 -10.43
CA ASN A 131 -0.11 -17.75 -11.08
C ASN A 131 -0.59 -19.01 -10.36
N LEU A 132 0.32 -19.92 -10.00
CA LEU A 132 -0.04 -21.15 -9.26
C LEU A 132 -0.72 -20.84 -7.93
N LEU A 133 -0.19 -19.92 -7.16
CA LEU A 133 -0.78 -19.51 -5.87
C LEU A 133 -2.12 -18.80 -6.03
N ALA A 134 -2.25 -17.99 -7.07
CA ALA A 134 -3.49 -17.29 -7.39
C ALA A 134 -4.58 -18.29 -7.86
N GLU A 135 -4.24 -19.22 -8.74
CA GLU A 135 -5.15 -20.28 -9.21
C GLU A 135 -5.60 -21.15 -8.04
N GLU A 136 -4.67 -21.66 -7.24
CA GLU A 136 -4.99 -22.46 -6.05
C GLU A 136 -5.96 -21.73 -5.12
N PHE A 137 -5.72 -20.42 -4.88
CA PHE A 137 -6.58 -19.63 -4.02
C PHE A 137 -7.98 -19.44 -4.63
N LEU A 138 -8.07 -19.21 -5.94
CA LEU A 138 -9.34 -18.95 -6.61
C LEU A 138 -10.18 -20.23 -6.76
N GLU A 139 -9.55 -21.39 -6.98
CA GLU A 139 -10.23 -22.67 -7.19
C GLU A 139 -10.68 -23.36 -5.90
N ASN A 140 -10.02 -23.11 -4.77
CA ASN A 140 -10.43 -23.66 -3.47
C ASN A 140 -11.75 -23.02 -3.02
N VAL A 141 -12.86 -23.69 -3.31
CA VAL A 141 -14.21 -23.36 -2.87
C VAL A 141 -14.47 -23.96 -1.50
#